data_e3cd310abf1b0f55150544a46afe335b
#
_entry.id   e3cd310abf1b0f55150544a46afe335b
#
_cell.length_a   1.000
_cell.length_b   1.000
_cell.length_c   1.000
_cell.angle_alpha   90.00
_cell.angle_beta   90.00
_cell.angle_gamma   90.00
#
_symmetry.space_group_name_H-M   'P 1'
#
loop_
_entity.id
_entity.type
_entity.pdbx_description
1 polymer ?
#
loop_
_entity_poly.entity_id
_entity_poly.type
_entity_poly.pdbx_seq_one_letter_code
_entity_poly.pdbx_strand_id
1 'polypeptide(L)'
;MYDIQKIRADFPILSREVYGKPLVYLDNGATIQKPRCVVDAITDEYYSVNANVHRGVHFLSQQATELHEASRETVRKFINAGSINEIVFTRGTTESINLLASSFGEAFLHPGDEVIVSVMEHHSNIVPWQLLAERKCINLKVIPMNDRGELLMDEYEKLFTDRTKIVSVVHVSNVLGTVNPIKEMIKIAHNHNVPFLVDAAQSIPHMAVDVKDLDADFLVFSGHKVYGPTGVGVLYGKEEWLDKLPPYQGGGEMIKHVSFERTTFNELPFKFEAGTPDYIGTTGLAKALDYVSAIGMDKIAAYEHELTEYATQRLKTIPGMRIFGEAAEKGSVISFLVGDIHHFDMGTLLDRLGIAVRTGHHCAQPLMQRLGIEGTVRASFGIYNTKEEIDVLVAGIERVSKMF
;
A
#
# COMPACT_ATOMS: atom_id res chain seq x y z
N MET A 1 18.04 20.26 -4.09
CA MET A 1 18.98 19.15 -3.82
C MET A 1 18.35 18.27 -2.76
N TYR A 2 18.44 16.94 -2.89
CA TYR A 2 17.94 16.00 -1.89
C TYR A 2 18.91 15.94 -0.71
N ASP A 3 18.50 16.50 0.44
CA ASP A 3 19.37 16.58 1.64
C ASP A 3 19.07 15.41 2.57
N ILE A 4 19.75 14.29 2.35
CA ILE A 4 19.57 13.04 3.09
C ILE A 4 19.84 13.20 4.58
N GLN A 5 20.83 14.02 4.99
CA GLN A 5 21.16 14.18 6.39
C GLN A 5 20.07 14.95 7.14
N LYS A 6 19.50 15.96 6.51
CA LYS A 6 18.35 16.69 7.05
C LYS A 6 17.13 15.78 7.19
N ILE A 7 16.83 14.99 6.17
CA ILE A 7 15.70 14.03 6.20
C ILE A 7 15.91 13.01 7.31
N ARG A 8 17.09 12.40 7.42
CA ARG A 8 17.37 11.40 8.48
C ARG A 8 17.20 11.94 9.89
N ALA A 9 17.54 13.22 10.12
CA ALA A 9 17.39 13.87 11.43
C ALA A 9 15.92 13.97 11.88
N ASP A 10 14.96 13.93 10.95
CA ASP A 10 13.53 13.92 11.26
C ASP A 10 13.04 12.56 11.79
N PHE A 11 13.85 11.50 11.71
CA PHE A 11 13.52 10.12 12.13
C PHE A 11 14.36 9.65 13.32
N PRO A 12 13.97 9.97 14.57
CA PRO A 12 14.78 9.67 15.77
C PRO A 12 15.12 8.20 15.94
N ILE A 13 14.27 7.28 15.47
CA ILE A 13 14.48 5.83 15.58
C ILE A 13 15.73 5.36 14.84
N LEU A 14 16.18 6.07 13.82
CA LEU A 14 17.36 5.69 13.02
C LEU A 14 18.69 5.86 13.79
N SER A 15 18.67 6.59 14.91
CA SER A 15 19.82 6.71 15.81
C SER A 15 19.92 5.59 16.83
N ARG A 16 18.95 4.63 16.81
CA ARG A 16 18.92 3.52 17.77
C ARG A 16 20.00 2.50 17.47
N GLU A 17 20.52 1.90 18.54
CA GLU A 17 21.35 0.70 18.45
C GLU A 17 20.53 -0.57 18.69
N VAL A 18 20.88 -1.63 17.96
CA VAL A 18 20.31 -2.98 18.08
C VAL A 18 21.48 -3.95 18.27
N TYR A 19 21.51 -4.71 19.37
CA TYR A 19 22.63 -5.58 19.77
C TYR A 19 23.99 -4.87 19.79
N GLY A 20 24.03 -3.60 20.19
CA GLY A 20 25.25 -2.78 20.21
C GLY A 20 25.78 -2.42 18.81
N LYS A 21 24.93 -2.45 17.79
CA LYS A 21 25.20 -2.03 16.42
C LYS A 21 24.23 -0.93 15.99
N PRO A 22 24.66 0.05 15.16
CA PRO A 22 23.74 0.99 14.57
C PRO A 22 22.62 0.25 13.82
N LEU A 23 21.38 0.72 13.95
CA LEU A 23 20.25 0.17 13.22
C LEU A 23 20.37 0.49 11.73
N VAL A 24 20.31 -0.54 10.89
CA VAL A 24 20.11 -0.45 9.44
C VAL A 24 18.71 -0.98 9.12
N TYR A 25 17.74 -0.08 8.90
CA TYR A 25 16.35 -0.46 8.71
C TYR A 25 15.99 -0.55 7.23
N LEU A 26 15.81 -1.78 6.73
CA LEU A 26 15.53 -2.11 5.33
C LEU A 26 14.22 -2.93 5.17
N ASP A 27 13.28 -2.80 6.11
CA ASP A 27 11.95 -3.44 6.02
C ASP A 27 10.81 -2.42 5.75
N ASN A 28 11.11 -1.40 4.94
CA ASN A 28 10.17 -0.32 4.62
C ASN A 28 8.92 -0.81 3.86
N GLY A 29 9.04 -1.83 3.03
CA GLY A 29 7.90 -2.44 2.34
C GLY A 29 6.88 -3.13 3.27
N ALA A 30 7.23 -3.37 4.54
CA ALA A 30 6.29 -3.83 5.56
C ALA A 30 5.65 -2.65 6.30
N THR A 31 6.46 -1.74 6.82
CA THR A 31 6.05 -0.47 7.42
C THR A 31 7.21 0.52 7.36
N ILE A 32 6.92 1.77 7.07
CA ILE A 32 7.91 2.86 7.02
C ILE A 32 8.00 3.54 8.38
N GLN A 33 9.18 4.03 8.77
CA GLN A 33 9.38 4.77 10.00
C GLN A 33 8.69 6.14 9.94
N LYS A 34 8.36 6.71 11.12
CA LYS A 34 7.57 7.94 11.23
C LYS A 34 8.48 9.14 11.51
N PRO A 35 8.36 10.23 10.74
CA PRO A 35 9.06 11.46 11.07
C PRO A 35 8.46 12.09 12.34
N ARG A 36 9.28 12.81 13.08
CA ARG A 36 8.88 13.48 14.34
C ARG A 36 7.60 14.29 14.17
N CYS A 37 7.47 15.06 13.11
CA CYS A 37 6.32 15.94 12.87
C CYS A 37 4.97 15.19 12.82
N VAL A 38 4.96 13.91 12.39
CA VAL A 38 3.76 13.09 12.38
C VAL A 38 3.39 12.64 13.80
N VAL A 39 4.39 12.21 14.58
CA VAL A 39 4.17 11.81 15.97
C VAL A 39 3.74 13.00 16.82
N ASP A 40 4.37 14.15 16.63
CA ASP A 40 4.04 15.39 17.34
C ASP A 40 2.60 15.82 17.01
N ALA A 41 2.17 15.80 15.75
CA ALA A 41 0.80 16.15 15.36
C ALA A 41 -0.26 15.28 16.05
N ILE A 42 -0.04 13.97 16.10
CA ILE A 42 -0.91 13.01 16.81
C ILE A 42 -0.94 13.33 18.31
N THR A 43 0.20 13.60 18.91
CA THR A 43 0.33 13.89 20.34
C THR A 43 -0.34 15.22 20.69
N ASP A 44 -0.12 16.24 19.88
CA ASP A 44 -0.70 17.58 20.07
C ASP A 44 -2.23 17.55 19.96
N GLU A 45 -2.78 16.81 19.03
CA GLU A 45 -4.23 16.68 18.88
C GLU A 45 -4.86 16.00 20.10
N TYR A 46 -4.27 14.92 20.63
CA TYR A 46 -4.72 14.30 21.88
C TYR A 46 -4.73 15.25 23.06
N TYR A 47 -3.73 16.11 23.18
CA TYR A 47 -3.61 17.01 24.33
C TYR A 47 -4.41 18.29 24.20
N SER A 48 -4.73 18.75 22.97
CA SER A 48 -5.32 20.08 22.76
C SER A 48 -6.73 20.07 22.17
N VAL A 49 -7.10 19.07 21.35
CA VAL A 49 -8.33 19.12 20.53
C VAL A 49 -9.16 17.83 20.62
N ASN A 50 -8.77 16.86 21.44
CA ASN A 50 -9.44 15.56 21.50
C ASN A 50 -10.94 15.64 21.83
N ALA A 51 -11.79 15.40 20.83
CA ALA A 51 -13.26 15.35 20.98
C ALA A 51 -13.86 14.53 19.83
N ASN A 52 -15.07 13.98 20.04
CA ASN A 52 -15.78 13.29 18.96
C ASN A 52 -16.13 14.29 17.83
N VAL A 53 -16.01 13.82 16.60
CA VAL A 53 -16.20 14.62 15.37
C VAL A 53 -17.67 14.64 14.91
N HIS A 54 -18.05 15.58 14.06
CA HIS A 54 -19.31 15.78 13.33
C HIS A 54 -20.54 16.09 14.17
N ARG A 55 -20.74 15.51 15.36
CA ARG A 55 -22.00 15.61 16.13
C ARG A 55 -21.96 16.52 17.34
N GLY A 56 -20.78 16.91 17.77
CA GLY A 56 -20.64 17.81 18.92
C GLY A 56 -20.88 19.27 18.54
N VAL A 57 -21.63 20.00 19.38
CA VAL A 57 -21.89 21.43 19.18
C VAL A 57 -20.89 22.32 19.94
N HIS A 58 -19.95 21.73 20.65
CA HIS A 58 -18.97 22.45 21.46
C HIS A 58 -17.66 22.68 20.68
N PHE A 59 -16.89 23.67 21.11
CA PHE A 59 -15.68 24.17 20.42
C PHE A 59 -14.69 23.05 20.05
N LEU A 60 -14.32 22.16 20.98
CA LEU A 60 -13.36 21.08 20.70
C LEU A 60 -13.85 20.12 19.61
N SER A 61 -15.16 19.79 19.59
CA SER A 61 -15.71 18.92 18.54
C SER A 61 -15.68 19.58 17.17
N GLN A 62 -15.91 20.90 17.11
CA GLN A 62 -15.79 21.64 15.84
C GLN A 62 -14.35 21.64 15.35
N GLN A 63 -13.38 21.92 16.22
CA GLN A 63 -11.96 21.88 15.85
C GLN A 63 -11.50 20.47 15.41
N ALA A 64 -11.88 19.41 16.13
CA ALA A 64 -11.55 18.04 15.74
C ALA A 64 -12.17 17.67 14.37
N THR A 65 -13.41 18.11 14.13
CA THR A 65 -14.09 17.92 12.84
C THR A 65 -13.34 18.66 11.71
N GLU A 66 -12.94 19.91 11.94
CA GLU A 66 -12.18 20.69 10.96
C GLU A 66 -10.85 20.03 10.61
N LEU A 67 -10.11 19.50 11.59
CA LEU A 67 -8.85 18.78 11.37
C LEU A 67 -9.06 17.48 10.58
N HIS A 68 -10.09 16.72 10.94
CA HIS A 68 -10.44 15.48 10.25
C HIS A 68 -10.80 15.71 8.77
N GLU A 69 -11.67 16.69 8.49
CA GLU A 69 -12.07 17.02 7.12
C GLU A 69 -10.96 17.72 6.33
N ALA A 70 -10.12 18.52 6.97
CA ALA A 70 -8.89 19.04 6.34
C ALA A 70 -7.94 17.92 5.94
N SER A 71 -7.87 16.83 6.74
CA SER A 71 -7.08 15.64 6.40
C SER A 71 -7.61 14.95 5.15
N ARG A 72 -8.94 14.88 4.98
CA ARG A 72 -9.58 14.36 3.76
C ARG A 72 -9.21 15.20 2.53
N GLU A 73 -9.22 16.51 2.67
CA GLU A 73 -8.82 17.42 1.60
C GLU A 73 -7.31 17.28 1.25
N THR A 74 -6.46 17.03 2.24
CA THR A 74 -5.02 16.74 1.99
C THR A 74 -4.87 15.46 1.18
N VAL A 75 -5.58 14.38 1.52
CA VAL A 75 -5.59 13.13 0.75
C VAL A 75 -6.09 13.38 -0.68
N ARG A 76 -7.22 14.09 -0.84
CA ARG A 76 -7.78 14.44 -2.15
C ARG A 76 -6.76 15.12 -3.05
N LYS A 77 -6.05 16.12 -2.51
CA LYS A 77 -5.02 16.86 -3.26
C LYS A 77 -3.83 15.96 -3.60
N PHE A 78 -3.41 15.14 -2.65
CA PHE A 78 -2.20 14.31 -2.81
C PHE A 78 -2.33 13.31 -3.97
N ILE A 79 -3.51 12.71 -4.16
CA ILE A 79 -3.77 11.78 -5.28
C ILE A 79 -4.50 12.45 -6.46
N ASN A 80 -4.71 13.77 -6.43
CA ASN A 80 -5.45 14.54 -7.44
C ASN A 80 -6.89 14.07 -7.69
N ALA A 81 -7.59 13.63 -6.64
CA ALA A 81 -9.01 13.25 -6.74
C ALA A 81 -9.90 14.48 -7.06
N GLY A 82 -11.06 14.23 -7.67
CA GLY A 82 -12.00 15.26 -8.10
C GLY A 82 -12.75 15.94 -6.96
N SER A 83 -13.13 15.15 -5.97
CA SER A 83 -14.00 15.56 -4.87
C SER A 83 -13.56 14.88 -3.56
N ILE A 84 -13.85 15.53 -2.42
CA ILE A 84 -13.70 14.90 -1.10
C ILE A 84 -14.68 13.73 -0.91
N ASN A 85 -15.78 13.70 -1.65
CA ASN A 85 -16.74 12.60 -1.65
C ASN A 85 -16.16 11.29 -2.18
N GLU A 86 -15.06 11.36 -2.93
CA GLU A 86 -14.32 10.22 -3.48
C GLU A 86 -13.32 9.60 -2.49
N ILE A 87 -13.15 10.21 -1.30
CA ILE A 87 -12.18 9.79 -0.29
C ILE A 87 -12.91 9.18 0.91
N VAL A 88 -12.73 7.88 1.10
CA VAL A 88 -13.28 7.13 2.25
C VAL A 88 -12.13 6.71 3.15
N PHE A 89 -12.18 7.09 4.42
CA PHE A 89 -11.22 6.63 5.41
C PHE A 89 -11.56 5.21 5.90
N THR A 90 -10.51 4.40 6.00
CA THR A 90 -10.57 3.00 6.45
C THR A 90 -9.41 2.73 7.42
N ARG A 91 -9.30 1.49 7.92
CA ARG A 91 -8.17 1.09 8.77
C ARG A 91 -6.91 0.70 7.99
N GLY A 92 -6.96 0.69 6.65
CA GLY A 92 -5.84 0.32 5.78
C GLY A 92 -6.30 -0.34 4.48
N THR A 93 -5.36 -0.61 3.58
CA THR A 93 -5.58 -1.27 2.28
C THR A 93 -6.45 -2.53 2.38
N THR A 94 -6.17 -3.38 3.37
CA THR A 94 -6.93 -4.62 3.55
C THR A 94 -8.41 -4.35 3.79
N GLU A 95 -8.76 -3.40 4.66
CA GLU A 95 -10.18 -3.04 4.87
C GLU A 95 -10.77 -2.37 3.65
N SER A 96 -10.04 -1.49 2.97
CA SER A 96 -10.50 -0.82 1.75
C SER A 96 -10.89 -1.83 0.66
N ILE A 97 -10.08 -2.88 0.46
CA ILE A 97 -10.38 -3.94 -0.51
C ILE A 97 -11.56 -4.79 -0.03
N ASN A 98 -11.65 -5.13 1.27
CA ASN A 98 -12.81 -5.87 1.80
C ASN A 98 -14.11 -5.07 1.66
N LEU A 99 -14.07 -3.76 1.93
CA LEU A 99 -15.21 -2.86 1.71
C LEU A 99 -15.65 -2.91 0.26
N LEU A 100 -14.71 -2.69 -0.67
CA LEU A 100 -15.03 -2.70 -2.09
C LEU A 100 -15.53 -4.07 -2.55
N ALA A 101 -14.84 -5.16 -2.21
CA ALA A 101 -15.24 -6.51 -2.58
C ALA A 101 -16.65 -6.85 -2.05
N SER A 102 -16.97 -6.46 -0.82
CA SER A 102 -18.29 -6.69 -0.23
C SER A 102 -19.37 -5.85 -0.92
N SER A 103 -19.19 -4.53 -1.00
CA SER A 103 -20.20 -3.61 -1.53
C SER A 103 -20.38 -3.75 -3.04
N PHE A 104 -19.27 -3.89 -3.80
CA PHE A 104 -19.32 -4.14 -5.24
C PHE A 104 -19.90 -5.51 -5.55
N GLY A 105 -19.49 -6.53 -4.78
CA GLY A 105 -20.02 -7.88 -4.90
C GLY A 105 -21.52 -7.92 -4.67
N GLU A 106 -22.04 -7.19 -3.70
CA GLU A 106 -23.48 -7.12 -3.44
C GLU A 106 -24.24 -6.42 -4.56
N ALA A 107 -23.70 -5.31 -5.08
CA ALA A 107 -24.37 -4.49 -6.09
C ALA A 107 -24.33 -5.09 -7.50
N PHE A 108 -23.21 -5.74 -7.89
CA PHE A 108 -22.93 -6.01 -9.31
C PHE A 108 -22.54 -7.44 -9.65
N LEU A 109 -22.22 -8.30 -8.66
CA LEU A 109 -21.74 -9.66 -8.97
C LEU A 109 -22.84 -10.71 -8.79
N HIS A 110 -22.97 -11.56 -9.80
CA HIS A 110 -23.89 -12.69 -9.87
C HIS A 110 -23.12 -14.01 -10.08
N PRO A 111 -23.73 -15.18 -9.81
CA PRO A 111 -23.08 -16.47 -10.05
C PRO A 111 -22.54 -16.60 -11.48
N GLY A 112 -21.29 -17.04 -11.60
CA GLY A 112 -20.58 -17.19 -12.86
C GLY A 112 -19.89 -15.93 -13.37
N ASP A 113 -20.05 -14.78 -12.71
CA ASP A 113 -19.27 -13.58 -13.04
C ASP A 113 -17.78 -13.73 -12.65
N GLU A 114 -16.93 -12.88 -13.18
CA GLU A 114 -15.49 -13.01 -13.12
C GLU A 114 -14.83 -11.74 -12.54
N VAL A 115 -13.82 -11.96 -11.71
CA VAL A 115 -12.91 -10.93 -11.20
C VAL A 115 -11.50 -11.26 -11.69
N ILE A 116 -10.80 -10.29 -12.28
CA ILE A 116 -9.43 -10.45 -12.73
C ILE A 116 -8.49 -9.89 -11.67
N VAL A 117 -7.49 -10.69 -11.25
CA VAL A 117 -6.38 -10.31 -10.37
C VAL A 117 -5.06 -10.72 -11.01
N SER A 118 -3.91 -10.28 -10.49
CA SER A 118 -2.62 -10.76 -10.99
C SER A 118 -2.02 -11.86 -10.11
N VAL A 119 -1.04 -12.59 -10.66
CA VAL A 119 -0.29 -13.61 -9.92
C VAL A 119 0.59 -13.01 -8.82
N MET A 120 0.87 -11.71 -8.85
CA MET A 120 1.77 -11.03 -7.89
C MET A 120 1.02 -10.26 -6.80
N GLU A 121 -0.28 -10.48 -6.63
CA GLU A 121 -1.06 -9.78 -5.62
C GLU A 121 -0.65 -10.12 -4.19
N HIS A 122 -0.70 -9.12 -3.32
CA HIS A 122 -0.69 -9.33 -1.88
C HIS A 122 -1.96 -10.08 -1.44
N HIS A 123 -1.90 -10.86 -0.35
CA HIS A 123 -3.06 -11.60 0.17
C HIS A 123 -4.29 -10.71 0.40
N SER A 124 -4.12 -9.44 0.76
CA SER A 124 -5.21 -8.47 0.91
C SER A 124 -5.99 -8.21 -0.37
N ASN A 125 -5.40 -8.47 -1.54
CA ASN A 125 -6.05 -8.34 -2.84
C ASN A 125 -6.36 -9.70 -3.52
N ILE A 126 -6.27 -10.78 -2.78
CA ILE A 126 -6.69 -12.12 -3.22
C ILE A 126 -7.84 -12.62 -2.33
N VAL A 127 -7.59 -12.68 -1.02
CA VAL A 127 -8.49 -13.35 -0.06
C VAL A 127 -9.89 -12.74 -0.02
N PRO A 128 -10.09 -11.40 -0.05
CA PRO A 128 -11.45 -10.84 -0.08
C PRO A 128 -12.27 -11.31 -1.30
N TRP A 129 -11.63 -11.41 -2.47
CA TRP A 129 -12.25 -11.91 -3.69
C TRP A 129 -12.52 -13.41 -3.63
N GLN A 130 -11.64 -14.21 -3.00
CA GLN A 130 -11.89 -15.64 -2.77
C GLN A 130 -13.09 -15.87 -1.85
N LEU A 131 -13.15 -15.13 -0.72
CA LEU A 131 -14.30 -15.19 0.20
C LEU A 131 -15.61 -14.79 -0.51
N LEU A 132 -15.54 -13.83 -1.41
CA LEU A 132 -16.69 -13.44 -2.22
C LEU A 132 -17.04 -14.52 -3.25
N ALA A 133 -16.03 -15.15 -3.87
CA ALA A 133 -16.22 -16.24 -4.83
C ALA A 133 -16.94 -17.43 -4.19
N GLU A 134 -16.57 -17.81 -2.98
CA GLU A 134 -17.27 -18.87 -2.23
C GLU A 134 -18.73 -18.51 -1.93
N ARG A 135 -19.01 -17.26 -1.56
CA ARG A 135 -20.37 -16.82 -1.20
C ARG A 135 -21.29 -16.59 -2.39
N LYS A 136 -20.74 -16.10 -3.50
CA LYS A 136 -21.52 -15.67 -4.68
C LYS A 136 -21.32 -16.55 -5.92
N CYS A 137 -20.51 -17.61 -5.82
CA CYS A 137 -20.20 -18.51 -6.95
C CYS A 137 -19.62 -17.74 -8.16
N ILE A 138 -18.72 -16.82 -7.93
CA ILE A 138 -17.98 -16.11 -8.97
C ILE A 138 -16.60 -16.76 -9.21
N ASN A 139 -15.93 -16.40 -10.30
CA ASN A 139 -14.64 -16.97 -10.69
C ASN A 139 -13.53 -15.94 -10.59
N LEU A 140 -12.36 -16.35 -10.09
CA LEU A 140 -11.14 -15.54 -10.16
C LEU A 140 -10.34 -15.93 -11.39
N LYS A 141 -9.98 -14.94 -12.20
CA LYS A 141 -9.05 -15.04 -13.33
C LYS A 141 -7.72 -14.42 -12.95
N VAL A 142 -6.62 -15.07 -13.31
CA VAL A 142 -5.28 -14.64 -12.87
C VAL A 142 -4.44 -14.26 -14.07
N ILE A 143 -3.93 -13.02 -14.09
CA ILE A 143 -2.98 -12.53 -15.09
C ILE A 143 -1.63 -13.19 -14.80
N PRO A 144 -1.05 -13.94 -15.74
CA PRO A 144 0.26 -14.56 -15.57
C PRO A 144 1.39 -13.54 -15.74
N MET A 145 2.60 -13.94 -15.31
CA MET A 145 3.83 -13.16 -15.49
C MET A 145 4.91 -13.99 -16.18
N ASN A 146 5.87 -13.30 -16.83
CA ASN A 146 7.09 -13.89 -17.34
C ASN A 146 8.13 -14.15 -16.23
N ASP A 147 9.30 -14.72 -16.59
CA ASP A 147 10.34 -15.05 -15.61
C ASP A 147 11.11 -13.80 -15.10
N ARG A 148 10.96 -12.66 -15.75
CA ARG A 148 11.48 -11.37 -15.27
C ARG A 148 10.57 -10.74 -14.21
N GLY A 149 9.38 -11.30 -13.99
CA GLY A 149 8.37 -10.78 -13.06
C GLY A 149 7.54 -9.63 -13.64
N GLU A 150 7.33 -9.60 -14.95
CA GLU A 150 6.47 -8.65 -15.67
C GLU A 150 5.16 -9.33 -16.07
N LEU A 151 4.01 -8.66 -15.91
CA LEU A 151 2.71 -9.19 -16.31
C LEU A 151 2.63 -9.37 -17.83
N LEU A 152 2.03 -10.45 -18.29
CA LEU A 152 1.83 -10.74 -19.71
C LEU A 152 0.58 -10.01 -20.21
N MET A 153 0.76 -8.84 -20.82
CA MET A 153 -0.34 -7.96 -21.25
C MET A 153 -1.23 -8.61 -22.32
N ASP A 154 -0.65 -9.38 -23.25
CA ASP A 154 -1.42 -10.12 -24.26
C ASP A 154 -2.33 -11.20 -23.62
N GLU A 155 -1.88 -11.82 -22.53
CA GLU A 155 -2.70 -12.77 -21.78
C GLU A 155 -3.75 -12.05 -20.94
N TYR A 156 -3.44 -10.87 -20.39
CA TYR A 156 -4.39 -10.04 -19.67
C TYR A 156 -5.60 -9.68 -20.55
N GLU A 157 -5.38 -9.23 -21.78
CA GLU A 157 -6.45 -8.86 -22.70
C GLU A 157 -7.35 -10.04 -23.05
N LYS A 158 -6.79 -11.26 -23.17
CA LYS A 158 -7.55 -12.50 -23.43
C LYS A 158 -8.43 -12.98 -22.27
N LEU A 159 -8.20 -12.48 -21.03
CA LEU A 159 -9.01 -12.86 -19.88
C LEU A 159 -10.41 -12.26 -19.88
N PHE A 160 -10.64 -11.18 -20.63
CA PHE A 160 -11.93 -10.49 -20.63
C PHE A 160 -13.00 -11.31 -21.35
N THR A 161 -14.17 -11.41 -20.71
CA THR A 161 -15.39 -12.01 -21.23
C THR A 161 -16.58 -11.12 -20.86
N ASP A 162 -17.78 -11.41 -21.34
CA ASP A 162 -19.02 -10.73 -20.94
C ASP A 162 -19.33 -10.88 -19.43
N ARG A 163 -18.66 -11.82 -18.78
CA ARG A 163 -18.78 -12.10 -17.35
C ARG A 163 -17.80 -11.32 -16.50
N THR A 164 -16.76 -10.72 -17.06
CA THR A 164 -15.78 -9.93 -16.33
C THR A 164 -16.43 -8.67 -15.80
N LYS A 165 -16.36 -8.42 -14.47
CA LYS A 165 -17.04 -7.29 -13.82
C LYS A 165 -16.09 -6.30 -13.16
N ILE A 166 -14.91 -6.71 -12.74
CA ILE A 166 -13.90 -5.84 -12.15
C ILE A 166 -12.51 -6.44 -12.33
N VAL A 167 -11.51 -5.57 -12.48
CA VAL A 167 -10.09 -5.90 -12.41
C VAL A 167 -9.52 -5.32 -11.13
N SER A 168 -8.68 -6.07 -10.41
CA SER A 168 -8.03 -5.62 -9.17
C SER A 168 -6.56 -6.00 -9.19
N VAL A 169 -5.66 -5.02 -9.37
CA VAL A 169 -4.23 -5.27 -9.56
C VAL A 169 -3.36 -4.33 -8.74
N VAL A 170 -2.27 -4.88 -8.19
CA VAL A 170 -1.25 -4.13 -7.48
C VAL A 170 -0.45 -3.25 -8.45
N HIS A 171 -0.25 -1.98 -8.09
CA HIS A 171 0.54 -1.05 -8.89
C HIS A 171 2.04 -1.39 -8.85
N VAL A 172 2.57 -1.62 -7.63
CA VAL A 172 3.97 -2.03 -7.41
C VAL A 172 3.99 -3.29 -6.56
N SER A 173 4.60 -4.35 -7.07
CA SER A 173 4.72 -5.61 -6.34
C SER A 173 5.55 -5.44 -5.07
N ASN A 174 4.98 -5.81 -3.93
CA ASN A 174 5.68 -5.79 -2.63
C ASN A 174 6.79 -6.84 -2.49
N VAL A 175 6.90 -7.76 -3.44
CA VAL A 175 7.94 -8.80 -3.49
C VAL A 175 8.97 -8.50 -4.58
N LEU A 176 8.50 -8.35 -5.81
CA LEU A 176 9.38 -8.21 -6.98
C LEU A 176 9.87 -6.77 -7.20
N GLY A 177 9.15 -5.79 -6.64
CA GLY A 177 9.34 -4.38 -6.95
C GLY A 177 8.84 -3.99 -8.34
N THR A 178 8.35 -4.92 -9.16
CA THR A 178 7.82 -4.63 -10.49
C THR A 178 6.77 -3.54 -10.42
N VAL A 179 6.94 -2.50 -11.23
CA VAL A 179 5.92 -1.46 -11.47
C VAL A 179 5.07 -1.92 -12.65
N ASN A 180 3.79 -2.22 -12.38
CA ASN A 180 2.86 -2.66 -13.40
C ASN A 180 2.36 -1.50 -14.25
N PRO A 181 2.09 -1.69 -15.55
CA PRO A 181 1.63 -0.64 -16.46
C PRO A 181 0.14 -0.32 -16.26
N ILE A 182 -0.22 0.16 -15.04
CA ILE A 182 -1.61 0.32 -14.59
C ILE A 182 -2.43 1.19 -15.53
N LYS A 183 -1.87 2.27 -16.05
CA LYS A 183 -2.59 3.16 -16.99
C LYS A 183 -3.03 2.44 -18.26
N GLU A 184 -2.16 1.60 -18.82
CA GLU A 184 -2.48 0.77 -19.98
C GLU A 184 -3.50 -0.32 -19.61
N MET A 185 -3.33 -0.95 -18.44
CA MET A 185 -4.26 -1.97 -17.97
C MET A 185 -5.66 -1.42 -17.74
N ILE A 186 -5.80 -0.22 -17.17
CA ILE A 186 -7.08 0.48 -17.00
C ILE A 186 -7.71 0.75 -18.36
N LYS A 187 -6.95 1.26 -19.33
CA LYS A 187 -7.44 1.53 -20.67
C LYS A 187 -8.01 0.26 -21.34
N ILE A 188 -7.34 -0.88 -21.18
CA ILE A 188 -7.83 -2.17 -21.69
C ILE A 188 -9.13 -2.55 -20.99
N ALA A 189 -9.19 -2.47 -19.64
CA ALA A 189 -10.40 -2.78 -18.89
C ALA A 189 -11.59 -1.89 -19.30
N HIS A 190 -11.36 -0.59 -19.45
CA HIS A 190 -12.40 0.36 -19.90
C HIS A 190 -12.88 0.11 -21.31
N ASN A 191 -12.06 -0.39 -22.23
CA ASN A 191 -12.51 -0.82 -23.56
C ASN A 191 -13.51 -1.98 -23.48
N HIS A 192 -13.49 -2.76 -22.39
CA HIS A 192 -14.46 -3.80 -22.08
C HIS A 192 -15.59 -3.34 -21.14
N ASN A 193 -15.66 -2.04 -20.79
CA ASN A 193 -16.58 -1.46 -19.81
C ASN A 193 -16.44 -2.07 -18.41
N VAL A 194 -15.24 -2.44 -18.02
CA VAL A 194 -14.92 -3.07 -16.74
C VAL A 194 -14.16 -2.08 -15.86
N PRO A 195 -14.63 -1.78 -14.63
CA PRO A 195 -13.93 -0.91 -13.70
C PRO A 195 -12.67 -1.56 -13.14
N PHE A 196 -11.75 -0.71 -12.67
CA PHE A 196 -10.43 -1.11 -12.21
C PHE A 196 -10.12 -0.61 -10.79
N LEU A 197 -9.71 -1.52 -9.91
CA LEU A 197 -9.12 -1.23 -8.60
C LEU A 197 -7.59 -1.29 -8.66
N VAL A 198 -6.95 -0.23 -8.23
CA VAL A 198 -5.49 -0.14 -8.07
C VAL A 198 -5.11 -0.35 -6.60
N ASP A 199 -4.39 -1.42 -6.28
CA ASP A 199 -3.70 -1.52 -4.99
C ASP A 199 -2.40 -0.71 -5.05
N ALA A 200 -2.45 0.50 -4.48
CA ALA A 200 -1.36 1.46 -4.48
C ALA A 200 -0.52 1.44 -3.18
N ALA A 201 -0.66 0.38 -2.36
CA ALA A 201 0.01 0.30 -1.07
C ALA A 201 1.56 0.42 -1.15
N GLN A 202 2.14 0.03 -2.27
CA GLN A 202 3.60 0.12 -2.52
C GLN A 202 3.98 1.20 -3.53
N SER A 203 3.03 1.90 -4.16
CA SER A 203 3.34 3.01 -5.07
C SER A 203 3.23 4.37 -4.38
N ILE A 204 2.21 4.58 -3.57
CA ILE A 204 1.95 5.84 -2.87
C ILE A 204 3.17 6.38 -2.07
N PRO A 205 3.95 5.57 -1.35
CA PRO A 205 5.11 6.09 -0.62
C PRO A 205 6.30 6.48 -1.50
N HIS A 206 6.37 5.99 -2.74
CA HIS A 206 7.59 5.99 -3.54
C HIS A 206 7.50 6.79 -4.84
N MET A 207 6.29 7.08 -5.32
CA MET A 207 6.08 7.78 -6.59
C MET A 207 4.80 8.61 -6.56
N ALA A 208 4.74 9.63 -7.42
CA ALA A 208 3.50 10.38 -7.62
C ALA A 208 2.42 9.48 -8.23
N VAL A 209 1.23 9.52 -7.64
CA VAL A 209 0.05 8.77 -8.14
C VAL A 209 -1.08 9.77 -8.34
N ASP A 210 -1.54 9.89 -9.59
CA ASP A 210 -2.61 10.79 -10.01
C ASP A 210 -3.77 9.95 -10.51
N VAL A 211 -4.88 9.92 -9.76
CA VAL A 211 -6.04 9.09 -10.08
C VAL A 211 -6.77 9.53 -11.35
N LYS A 212 -6.67 10.82 -11.71
CA LYS A 212 -7.26 11.34 -12.95
C LYS A 212 -6.41 10.97 -14.17
N ASP A 213 -5.08 11.08 -14.05
CA ASP A 213 -4.16 10.68 -15.13
C ASP A 213 -4.21 9.18 -15.38
N LEU A 214 -4.35 8.38 -14.34
CA LEU A 214 -4.56 6.93 -14.44
C LEU A 214 -5.96 6.57 -14.95
N ASP A 215 -6.94 7.44 -14.76
CA ASP A 215 -8.38 7.16 -14.94
C ASP A 215 -8.86 6.00 -14.05
N ALA A 216 -8.28 5.86 -12.84
CA ALA A 216 -8.62 4.80 -11.91
C ALA A 216 -10.07 4.93 -11.41
N ASP A 217 -10.82 3.83 -11.38
CA ASP A 217 -12.16 3.81 -10.78
C ASP A 217 -12.09 3.70 -9.26
N PHE A 218 -11.13 2.90 -8.76
CA PHE A 218 -10.84 2.75 -7.35
C PHE A 218 -9.33 2.69 -7.12
N LEU A 219 -8.89 3.20 -5.96
CA LEU A 219 -7.51 3.11 -5.52
C LEU A 219 -7.44 2.98 -4.00
N VAL A 220 -6.53 2.14 -3.50
CA VAL A 220 -6.39 1.88 -2.07
C VAL A 220 -4.96 2.00 -1.60
N PHE A 221 -4.76 2.51 -0.38
CA PHE A 221 -3.46 2.52 0.28
C PHE A 221 -3.57 2.58 1.81
N SER A 222 -2.45 2.35 2.51
CA SER A 222 -2.34 2.35 3.97
C SER A 222 -1.43 3.48 4.45
N GLY A 223 -1.84 4.19 5.48
CA GLY A 223 -1.07 5.29 6.07
C GLY A 223 0.31 4.86 6.60
N HIS A 224 0.40 3.69 7.24
CA HIS A 224 1.66 3.21 7.81
C HIS A 224 2.77 2.90 6.79
N LYS A 225 2.44 2.85 5.50
CA LYS A 225 3.41 2.67 4.42
C LYS A 225 3.85 4.00 3.79
N VAL A 226 3.14 5.10 4.06
CA VAL A 226 3.46 6.45 3.56
C VAL A 226 3.81 7.39 4.71
N TYR A 227 4.68 6.95 5.62
CA TYR A 227 5.19 7.73 6.78
C TYR A 227 4.14 8.09 7.82
N GLY A 228 2.87 7.71 7.62
CA GLY A 228 1.73 7.95 8.50
C GLY A 228 1.53 6.86 9.57
N PRO A 229 0.55 7.00 10.45
CA PRO A 229 0.28 6.03 11.52
C PRO A 229 -0.28 4.71 10.99
N THR A 230 -0.26 3.69 11.85
CA THR A 230 -1.04 2.46 11.68
C THR A 230 -2.51 2.71 11.97
N GLY A 231 -3.40 1.85 11.46
CA GLY A 231 -4.83 1.93 11.75
C GLY A 231 -5.61 2.93 10.88
N VAL A 232 -4.95 3.57 9.93
CA VAL A 232 -5.58 4.46 8.96
C VAL A 232 -5.17 4.09 7.54
N GLY A 233 -6.12 4.18 6.62
CA GLY A 233 -5.94 3.99 5.19
C GLY A 233 -7.03 4.71 4.41
N VAL A 234 -6.96 4.58 3.11
CA VAL A 234 -7.83 5.27 2.17
C VAL A 234 -8.36 4.31 1.13
N LEU A 235 -9.65 4.40 0.85
CA LEU A 235 -10.28 3.99 -0.39
C LEU A 235 -10.64 5.27 -1.16
N TYR A 236 -10.04 5.46 -2.33
CA TYR A 236 -10.54 6.35 -3.36
C TYR A 236 -11.49 5.58 -4.26
N GLY A 237 -12.60 6.20 -4.63
CA GLY A 237 -13.49 5.70 -5.68
C GLY A 237 -14.15 6.85 -6.42
N LYS A 238 -14.29 6.74 -7.75
CA LYS A 238 -15.07 7.72 -8.51
C LYS A 238 -16.46 7.84 -7.88
N GLU A 239 -16.95 9.06 -7.69
CA GLU A 239 -18.23 9.35 -7.01
C GLU A 239 -19.40 8.57 -7.62
N GLU A 240 -19.43 8.45 -8.95
CA GLU A 240 -20.45 7.69 -9.67
C GLU A 240 -20.47 6.19 -9.34
N TRP A 241 -19.33 5.59 -8.98
CA TRP A 241 -19.26 4.22 -8.51
C TRP A 241 -19.66 4.12 -7.05
N LEU A 242 -19.07 4.96 -6.18
CA LEU A 242 -19.37 4.94 -4.75
C LEU A 242 -20.86 5.19 -4.46
N ASP A 243 -21.51 6.04 -5.24
CA ASP A 243 -22.94 6.33 -5.06
C ASP A 243 -23.82 5.08 -5.30
N LYS A 244 -23.46 4.23 -6.25
CA LYS A 244 -24.18 2.98 -6.56
C LYS A 244 -23.93 1.85 -5.56
N LEU A 245 -22.84 1.91 -4.77
CA LEU A 245 -22.48 0.85 -3.83
C LEU A 245 -23.31 0.93 -2.54
N PRO A 246 -23.81 -0.20 -2.01
CA PRO A 246 -24.39 -0.26 -0.67
C PRO A 246 -23.29 -0.05 0.38
N PRO A 247 -23.66 0.39 1.60
CA PRO A 247 -22.71 0.51 2.70
C PRO A 247 -22.13 -0.85 3.08
N TYR A 248 -20.89 -0.83 3.58
CA TYR A 248 -20.16 -2.01 4.03
C TYR A 248 -20.47 -2.39 5.49
N GLN A 249 -20.50 -1.40 6.35
CA GLN A 249 -20.77 -1.55 7.77
C GLN A 249 -21.99 -0.71 8.16
N GLY A 250 -22.71 -1.13 9.18
CA GLY A 250 -23.84 -0.40 9.74
C GLY A 250 -23.53 0.10 11.14
N GLY A 251 -23.95 1.33 11.44
CA GLY A 251 -23.74 1.94 12.77
C GLY A 251 -24.11 3.41 12.80
N GLY A 252 -23.59 4.13 13.78
CA GLY A 252 -23.67 5.59 13.81
C GLY A 252 -22.86 6.23 12.68
N GLU A 253 -22.96 7.51 12.49
CA GLU A 253 -22.34 8.37 11.44
C GLU A 253 -22.87 8.09 10.02
N MET A 254 -22.89 6.85 9.57
CA MET A 254 -23.21 6.47 8.21
C MET A 254 -24.72 6.48 7.86
N ILE A 255 -25.55 6.77 8.83
CA ILE A 255 -27.03 6.79 8.70
C ILE A 255 -27.59 8.22 8.64
N LYS A 256 -28.68 8.41 7.87
CA LYS A 256 -29.47 9.64 7.82
C LYS A 256 -30.69 9.53 8.71
N HIS A 257 -31.42 8.42 8.64
CA HIS A 257 -32.59 8.12 9.47
C HIS A 257 -32.65 6.63 9.78
N VAL A 258 -33.02 6.29 11.00
CA VAL A 258 -33.19 4.89 11.46
C VAL A 258 -34.56 4.76 12.14
N SER A 259 -35.34 3.78 11.70
CA SER A 259 -36.51 3.25 12.43
C SER A 259 -36.38 1.71 12.49
N PHE A 260 -37.28 1.06 13.23
CA PHE A 260 -37.30 -0.41 13.25
C PHE A 260 -37.69 -1.02 11.90
N GLU A 261 -38.39 -0.27 11.03
CA GLU A 261 -38.85 -0.74 9.71
C GLU A 261 -37.80 -0.54 8.64
N ARG A 262 -36.98 0.51 8.74
CA ARG A 262 -35.95 0.81 7.70
C ARG A 262 -34.90 1.79 8.18
N THR A 263 -33.75 1.75 7.48
CA THR A 263 -32.67 2.72 7.60
C THR A 263 -32.45 3.41 6.26
N THR A 264 -32.15 4.71 6.28
CA THR A 264 -31.61 5.45 5.15
C THR A 264 -30.20 5.89 5.50
N PHE A 265 -29.33 5.92 4.47
CA PHE A 265 -27.90 6.15 4.66
C PHE A 265 -27.54 7.62 4.42
N ASN A 266 -26.40 8.01 4.98
CA ASN A 266 -25.84 9.34 4.80
C ASN A 266 -25.26 9.49 3.36
N GLU A 267 -24.89 10.71 3.00
CA GLU A 267 -24.25 11.04 1.74
C GLU A 267 -22.77 10.58 1.73
N LEU A 268 -22.15 10.57 0.55
CA LEU A 268 -20.72 10.29 0.40
C LEU A 268 -19.88 11.36 1.12
N PRO A 269 -18.75 11.01 1.69
CA PRO A 269 -18.20 9.65 1.86
C PRO A 269 -18.75 8.92 3.10
N PHE A 270 -19.54 9.59 3.93
CA PHE A 270 -19.95 9.16 5.28
C PHE A 270 -20.73 7.85 5.29
N LYS A 271 -21.45 7.50 4.21
CA LYS A 271 -22.16 6.21 4.16
C LYS A 271 -21.24 4.98 4.29
N PHE A 272 -19.93 5.15 4.12
CA PHE A 272 -18.94 4.09 4.25
C PHE A 272 -18.11 4.17 5.55
N GLU A 273 -18.33 5.21 6.35
CA GLU A 273 -17.57 5.46 7.59
C GLU A 273 -18.49 5.27 8.81
N ALA A 274 -18.64 4.01 9.25
CA ALA A 274 -19.52 3.66 10.36
C ALA A 274 -18.82 3.79 11.72
N GLY A 275 -19.47 4.45 12.68
CA GLY A 275 -18.96 4.69 14.03
C GLY A 275 -18.02 5.89 14.12
N THR A 276 -17.44 6.13 15.28
CA THR A 276 -16.45 7.20 15.46
C THR A 276 -15.17 6.87 14.65
N PRO A 277 -14.79 7.71 13.69
CA PRO A 277 -13.58 7.46 12.89
C PRO A 277 -12.30 7.65 13.69
N ASP A 278 -11.19 7.15 13.18
CA ASP A 278 -9.84 7.46 13.67
C ASP A 278 -9.40 8.87 13.20
N TYR A 279 -10.05 9.92 13.77
CA TYR A 279 -9.81 11.31 13.38
C TYR A 279 -8.36 11.77 13.69
N ILE A 280 -7.75 11.24 14.75
CA ILE A 280 -6.35 11.54 15.11
C ILE A 280 -5.38 10.84 14.14
N GLY A 281 -5.66 9.59 13.77
CA GLY A 281 -4.88 8.88 12.77
C GLY A 281 -4.95 9.54 11.39
N THR A 282 -6.11 10.11 11.00
CA THR A 282 -6.23 10.84 9.73
C THR A 282 -5.42 12.14 9.73
N THR A 283 -5.38 12.87 10.84
CA THR A 283 -4.49 14.03 11.02
C THR A 283 -3.02 13.64 10.88
N GLY A 284 -2.62 12.52 11.52
CA GLY A 284 -1.27 11.97 11.36
C GLY A 284 -0.95 11.57 9.92
N LEU A 285 -1.93 10.98 9.19
CA LEU A 285 -1.78 10.66 7.76
C LEU A 285 -1.61 11.94 6.93
N ALA A 286 -2.47 12.94 7.11
CA ALA A 286 -2.37 14.20 6.40
C ALA A 286 -1.00 14.86 6.60
N LYS A 287 -0.50 14.87 7.85
CA LYS A 287 0.83 15.40 8.15
C LYS A 287 1.96 14.64 7.46
N ALA A 288 1.81 13.33 7.31
CA ALA A 288 2.77 12.50 6.55
C ALA A 288 2.75 12.82 5.05
N LEU A 289 1.57 12.99 4.46
CA LEU A 289 1.41 13.37 3.05
C LEU A 289 1.98 14.77 2.77
N ASP A 290 1.74 15.73 3.66
CA ASP A 290 2.35 17.07 3.59
C ASP A 290 3.86 16.99 3.66
N TYR A 291 4.42 16.15 4.55
CA TYR A 291 5.85 15.97 4.71
C TYR A 291 6.52 15.45 3.42
N VAL A 292 5.99 14.38 2.83
CA VAL A 292 6.56 13.85 1.58
C VAL A 292 6.33 14.78 0.39
N SER A 293 5.21 15.49 0.35
CA SER A 293 4.93 16.50 -0.66
C SER A 293 5.92 17.68 -0.59
N ALA A 294 6.31 18.09 0.62
CA ALA A 294 7.31 19.14 0.81
C ALA A 294 8.72 18.73 0.35
N ILE A 295 9.08 17.45 0.46
CA ILE A 295 10.31 16.91 -0.12
C ILE A 295 10.18 16.88 -1.66
N GLY A 296 9.03 16.48 -2.18
CA GLY A 296 8.70 16.30 -3.60
C GLY A 296 8.79 14.87 -4.04
N MET A 297 7.65 14.30 -4.50
CA MET A 297 7.54 12.89 -4.89
C MET A 297 8.51 12.51 -6.02
N ASP A 298 8.75 13.42 -6.98
CA ASP A 298 9.72 13.17 -8.06
C ASP A 298 11.16 13.02 -7.53
N LYS A 299 11.52 13.80 -6.50
CA LYS A 299 12.84 13.71 -5.87
C LYS A 299 12.97 12.44 -5.04
N ILE A 300 11.89 12.02 -4.38
CA ILE A 300 11.83 10.77 -3.64
C ILE A 300 12.03 9.61 -4.61
N ALA A 301 11.24 9.55 -5.68
CA ALA A 301 11.33 8.51 -6.70
C ALA A 301 12.74 8.41 -7.31
N ALA A 302 13.34 9.54 -7.69
CA ALA A 302 14.68 9.58 -8.24
C ALA A 302 15.76 9.09 -7.25
N TYR A 303 15.66 9.50 -6.00
CA TYR A 303 16.62 9.09 -4.95
C TYR A 303 16.50 7.59 -4.63
N GLU A 304 15.30 7.09 -4.47
CA GLU A 304 15.07 5.68 -4.17
C GLU A 304 15.40 4.77 -5.36
N HIS A 305 15.20 5.26 -6.59
CA HIS A 305 15.66 4.57 -7.79
C HIS A 305 17.19 4.43 -7.79
N GLU A 306 17.93 5.51 -7.50
CA GLU A 306 19.40 5.47 -7.36
C GLU A 306 19.86 4.48 -6.29
N LEU A 307 19.17 4.43 -5.13
CA LEU A 307 19.46 3.45 -4.08
C LEU A 307 19.21 2.01 -4.55
N THR A 308 18.11 1.78 -5.26
CA THR A 308 17.72 0.45 -5.75
C THR A 308 18.70 -0.06 -6.82
N GLU A 309 19.14 0.81 -7.73
CA GLU A 309 20.17 0.48 -8.73
C GLU A 309 21.50 0.16 -8.03
N TYR A 310 21.95 1.02 -7.11
CA TYR A 310 23.17 0.81 -6.35
C TYR A 310 23.13 -0.53 -5.60
N ALA A 311 22.04 -0.79 -4.86
CA ALA A 311 21.87 -2.04 -4.12
C ALA A 311 21.88 -3.26 -5.05
N THR A 312 21.20 -3.19 -6.20
CA THR A 312 21.15 -4.27 -7.17
C THR A 312 22.56 -4.58 -7.73
N GLN A 313 23.33 -3.55 -8.07
CA GLN A 313 24.71 -3.72 -8.55
C GLN A 313 25.60 -4.34 -7.47
N ARG A 314 25.51 -3.86 -6.23
CA ARG A 314 26.30 -4.37 -5.11
C ARG A 314 25.93 -5.80 -4.74
N LEU A 315 24.65 -6.13 -4.68
CA LEU A 315 24.19 -7.50 -4.36
C LEU A 315 24.61 -8.51 -5.45
N LYS A 316 24.58 -8.15 -6.73
CA LYS A 316 25.01 -9.00 -7.83
C LYS A 316 26.50 -9.41 -7.76
N THR A 317 27.34 -8.74 -6.97
CA THR A 317 28.73 -9.14 -6.76
C THR A 317 28.90 -10.32 -5.79
N ILE A 318 27.87 -10.67 -5.03
CA ILE A 318 27.90 -11.75 -4.04
C ILE A 318 27.75 -13.09 -4.76
N PRO A 319 28.69 -14.05 -4.57
CA PRO A 319 28.59 -15.38 -5.17
C PRO A 319 27.29 -16.10 -4.74
N GLY A 320 26.59 -16.71 -5.69
CA GLY A 320 25.33 -17.43 -5.43
C GLY A 320 24.12 -16.54 -5.23
N MET A 321 24.24 -15.21 -5.39
CA MET A 321 23.12 -14.29 -5.31
C MET A 321 22.10 -14.54 -6.42
N ARG A 322 20.84 -14.69 -6.05
CA ARG A 322 19.68 -14.75 -6.95
C ARG A 322 18.70 -13.64 -6.58
N ILE A 323 18.52 -12.67 -7.47
CA ILE A 323 17.53 -11.60 -7.29
C ILE A 323 16.25 -11.99 -8.04
N PHE A 324 15.10 -11.73 -7.43
CA PHE A 324 13.78 -11.97 -7.99
C PHE A 324 13.13 -10.64 -8.39
N GLY A 325 12.54 -10.60 -9.59
CA GLY A 325 11.99 -9.39 -10.19
C GLY A 325 13.08 -8.55 -10.87
N GLU A 326 13.25 -8.78 -12.16
CA GLU A 326 14.20 -8.06 -13.03
C GLU A 326 13.44 -7.27 -14.11
N ALA A 327 12.23 -6.76 -13.75
CA ALA A 327 11.47 -5.86 -14.61
C ALA A 327 12.26 -4.57 -14.91
N ALA A 328 12.00 -3.97 -16.06
CA ALA A 328 12.66 -2.72 -16.46
C ALA A 328 12.29 -1.57 -15.53
N GLU A 329 11.01 -1.48 -15.16
CA GLU A 329 10.50 -0.50 -14.19
C GLU A 329 10.39 -1.16 -12.81
N LYS A 330 11.15 -0.63 -11.84
CA LYS A 330 11.29 -1.23 -10.53
C LYS A 330 11.20 -0.20 -9.40
N GLY A 331 10.34 -0.47 -8.42
CA GLY A 331 10.27 0.28 -7.16
C GLY A 331 11.34 -0.15 -6.15
N SER A 332 11.30 0.46 -4.99
CA SER A 332 12.34 0.44 -3.94
C SER A 332 12.42 -0.89 -3.15
N VAL A 333 12.28 -2.03 -3.84
CA VAL A 333 12.23 -3.38 -3.24
C VAL A 333 13.15 -4.33 -3.99
N ILE A 334 13.95 -5.10 -3.24
CA ILE A 334 14.78 -6.18 -3.77
C ILE A 334 14.55 -7.44 -2.93
N SER A 335 14.04 -8.49 -3.56
CA SER A 335 13.92 -9.83 -2.99
C SER A 335 15.02 -10.73 -3.52
N PHE A 336 15.68 -11.49 -2.66
CA PHE A 336 16.81 -12.31 -3.05
C PHE A 336 16.97 -13.60 -2.22
N LEU A 337 17.76 -14.53 -2.73
CA LEU A 337 18.32 -15.70 -2.04
C LEU A 337 19.82 -15.80 -2.34
N VAL A 338 20.57 -16.48 -1.49
CA VAL A 338 22.02 -16.68 -1.66
C VAL A 338 22.35 -18.16 -1.53
N GLY A 339 22.77 -18.79 -2.63
CA GLY A 339 23.06 -20.23 -2.66
C GLY A 339 21.90 -21.06 -2.11
N ASP A 340 22.20 -21.98 -1.23
CA ASP A 340 21.24 -22.85 -0.54
C ASP A 340 20.89 -22.37 0.87
N ILE A 341 21.31 -21.15 1.25
CA ILE A 341 21.03 -20.58 2.58
C ILE A 341 19.54 -20.29 2.69
N HIS A 342 18.90 -20.87 3.71
CA HIS A 342 17.48 -20.63 3.96
C HIS A 342 17.23 -19.15 4.30
N HIS A 343 16.22 -18.54 3.70
CA HIS A 343 15.92 -17.11 3.86
C HIS A 343 15.75 -16.70 5.33
N PHE A 344 15.18 -17.58 6.16
CA PHE A 344 14.97 -17.32 7.59
C PHE A 344 16.32 -17.24 8.35
N ASP A 345 17.25 -18.12 8.04
CA ASP A 345 18.59 -18.14 8.66
C ASP A 345 19.37 -16.89 8.27
N MET A 346 19.36 -16.54 6.99
CA MET A 346 19.96 -15.30 6.50
C MET A 346 19.41 -14.08 7.25
N GLY A 347 18.09 -13.93 7.34
CA GLY A 347 17.48 -12.78 8.02
C GLY A 347 17.77 -12.76 9.53
N THR A 348 17.75 -13.93 10.19
CA THR A 348 18.05 -14.04 11.62
C THR A 348 19.50 -13.65 11.93
N LEU A 349 20.44 -14.02 11.09
CA LEU A 349 21.85 -13.68 11.26
C LEU A 349 22.14 -12.21 10.91
N LEU A 350 21.46 -11.65 9.92
CA LEU A 350 21.52 -10.21 9.59
C LEU A 350 20.98 -9.36 10.74
N ASP A 351 19.88 -9.77 11.40
CA ASP A 351 19.34 -9.09 12.58
C ASP A 351 20.39 -8.97 13.69
N ARG A 352 21.18 -10.03 13.95
CA ARG A 352 22.29 -10.00 14.92
C ARG A 352 23.39 -9.00 14.56
N LEU A 353 23.44 -8.56 13.32
CA LEU A 353 24.36 -7.52 12.84
C LEU A 353 23.72 -6.11 12.85
N GLY A 354 22.49 -5.96 13.37
CA GLY A 354 21.75 -4.69 13.39
C GLY A 354 21.02 -4.37 12.07
N ILE A 355 20.91 -5.33 11.16
CA ILE A 355 20.31 -5.14 9.82
C ILE A 355 18.91 -5.75 9.80
N ALA A 356 17.90 -4.91 9.76
CA ALA A 356 16.50 -5.32 9.71
C ALA A 356 16.05 -5.51 8.26
N VAL A 357 15.85 -6.76 7.86
CA VAL A 357 15.26 -7.18 6.59
C VAL A 357 14.02 -8.05 6.86
N ARG A 358 13.20 -8.29 5.86
CA ARG A 358 12.08 -9.21 5.98
C ARG A 358 12.38 -10.55 5.32
N THR A 359 11.83 -11.64 5.87
CA THR A 359 11.97 -12.99 5.30
C THR A 359 10.63 -13.67 5.16
N GLY A 360 10.53 -14.64 4.23
CA GLY A 360 9.36 -15.48 4.02
C GLY A 360 8.61 -15.16 2.74
N HIS A 361 7.31 -15.47 2.72
CA HIS A 361 6.47 -15.33 1.52
C HIS A 361 5.88 -13.91 1.30
N HIS A 362 6.15 -12.95 2.20
CA HIS A 362 5.74 -11.54 2.11
C HIS A 362 4.23 -11.33 1.83
N CYS A 363 3.37 -12.20 2.36
CA CYS A 363 1.93 -12.24 2.08
C CYS A 363 1.59 -12.35 0.58
N ALA A 364 2.39 -13.11 -0.18
CA ALA A 364 2.22 -13.37 -1.61
C ALA A 364 2.56 -14.84 -1.93
N GLN A 365 1.94 -15.79 -1.22
CA GLN A 365 2.20 -17.23 -1.39
C GLN A 365 1.99 -17.73 -2.82
N PRO A 366 0.94 -17.32 -3.57
CA PRO A 366 0.79 -17.74 -4.97
C PRO A 366 1.98 -17.33 -5.85
N LEU A 367 2.58 -16.15 -5.58
CA LEU A 367 3.78 -15.72 -6.27
C LEU A 367 4.99 -16.60 -5.92
N MET A 368 5.17 -16.97 -4.63
CA MET A 368 6.24 -17.89 -4.22
C MET A 368 6.09 -19.25 -4.92
N GLN A 369 4.86 -19.76 -5.01
CA GLN A 369 4.56 -20.98 -5.75
C GLN A 369 4.92 -20.86 -7.24
N ARG A 370 4.58 -19.74 -7.89
CA ARG A 370 4.95 -19.46 -9.30
C ARG A 370 6.48 -19.41 -9.50
N LEU A 371 7.22 -18.91 -8.50
CA LEU A 371 8.69 -18.84 -8.53
C LEU A 371 9.36 -20.17 -8.13
N GLY A 372 8.61 -21.16 -7.63
CA GLY A 372 9.13 -22.44 -7.20
C GLY A 372 10.01 -22.36 -5.93
N ILE A 373 9.71 -21.42 -5.02
CA ILE A 373 10.45 -21.18 -3.78
C ILE A 373 9.51 -21.05 -2.58
N GLU A 374 10.03 -21.25 -1.36
CA GLU A 374 9.26 -21.10 -0.13
C GLU A 374 9.14 -19.64 0.33
N GLY A 375 10.16 -18.83 0.04
CA GLY A 375 10.24 -17.44 0.44
C GLY A 375 11.55 -16.79 0.01
N THR A 376 11.70 -15.51 0.31
CA THR A 376 12.91 -14.74 0.02
C THR A 376 13.35 -13.92 1.23
N VAL A 377 14.56 -13.41 1.20
CA VAL A 377 14.95 -12.22 1.97
C VAL A 377 14.57 -11.00 1.15
N ARG A 378 13.97 -10.00 1.77
CA ARG A 378 13.56 -8.75 1.11
C ARG A 378 14.19 -7.55 1.81
N ALA A 379 14.96 -6.78 1.07
CA ALA A 379 15.37 -5.43 1.45
C ALA A 379 14.50 -4.40 0.73
N SER A 380 14.04 -3.39 1.44
CA SER A 380 13.22 -2.31 0.90
C SER A 380 13.66 -0.96 1.45
N PHE A 381 13.73 0.03 0.59
CA PHE A 381 14.30 1.34 0.90
C PHE A 381 13.20 2.38 1.08
N GLY A 382 13.52 3.43 1.85
CA GLY A 382 12.71 4.62 2.04
C GLY A 382 13.58 5.86 1.96
N ILE A 383 12.94 7.04 2.04
CA ILE A 383 13.56 8.35 1.84
C ILE A 383 14.80 8.63 2.70
N TYR A 384 14.99 7.90 3.78
CA TYR A 384 16.07 8.10 4.75
C TYR A 384 17.20 7.09 4.64
N ASN A 385 17.09 6.05 3.79
CA ASN A 385 18.16 5.07 3.63
C ASN A 385 19.34 5.66 2.85
N THR A 386 20.52 5.09 3.04
CA THR A 386 21.76 5.57 2.41
C THR A 386 22.52 4.46 1.71
N LYS A 387 23.48 4.83 0.85
CA LYS A 387 24.37 3.85 0.18
C LYS A 387 25.27 3.13 1.18
N GLU A 388 25.68 3.79 2.26
CA GLU A 388 26.46 3.20 3.34
C GLU A 388 25.67 2.09 4.06
N GLU A 389 24.37 2.25 4.25
CA GLU A 389 23.50 1.20 4.79
C GLU A 389 23.40 -0.01 3.85
N ILE A 390 23.40 0.23 2.54
CA ILE A 390 23.46 -0.84 1.52
C ILE A 390 24.81 -1.57 1.58
N ASP A 391 25.93 -0.86 1.73
CA ASP A 391 27.24 -1.48 1.91
C ASP A 391 27.32 -2.33 3.20
N VAL A 392 26.70 -1.88 4.28
CA VAL A 392 26.55 -2.67 5.51
C VAL A 392 25.73 -3.94 5.26
N LEU A 393 24.63 -3.86 4.51
CA LEU A 393 23.84 -5.03 4.10
C LEU A 393 24.69 -6.03 3.32
N VAL A 394 25.41 -5.58 2.29
CA VAL A 394 26.27 -6.43 1.44
C VAL A 394 27.32 -7.12 2.28
N ALA A 395 28.07 -6.39 3.11
CA ALA A 395 29.08 -6.95 4.01
C ALA A 395 28.46 -7.94 5.02
N GLY A 396 27.25 -7.65 5.51
CA GLY A 396 26.49 -8.56 6.38
C GLY A 396 26.14 -9.87 5.68
N ILE A 397 25.64 -9.84 4.45
CA ILE A 397 25.33 -11.02 3.65
C ILE A 397 26.59 -11.83 3.36
N GLU A 398 27.69 -11.20 2.93
CA GLU A 398 28.97 -11.88 2.69
C GLU A 398 29.51 -12.56 3.95
N ARG A 399 29.36 -11.92 5.12
CA ARG A 399 29.76 -12.50 6.39
C ARG A 399 28.91 -13.72 6.76
N VAL A 400 27.58 -13.62 6.58
CA VAL A 400 26.67 -14.73 6.86
C VAL A 400 26.94 -15.89 5.88
N SER A 401 27.13 -15.60 4.60
CA SER A 401 27.40 -16.63 3.58
C SER A 401 28.67 -17.45 3.85
N LYS A 402 29.65 -16.92 4.59
CA LYS A 402 30.87 -17.67 5.00
C LYS A 402 30.63 -18.64 6.14
N MET A 403 29.43 -18.64 6.74
CA MET A 403 29.08 -19.55 7.86
C MET A 403 28.44 -20.85 7.36
N PHE A 404 28.04 -20.86 6.09
CA PHE A 404 27.47 -22.00 5.37
C PHE A 404 28.39 -22.49 4.26
#